data_021268238079649ceaf77d256d83e44a
#
_entry.id   021268238079649ceaf77d256d83e44a
#
_cell.length_a   1.000
_cell.length_b   1.000
_cell.length_c   1.000
_cell.angle_alpha   90.00
_cell.angle_beta   90.00
_cell.angle_gamma   90.00
#
_symmetry.space_group_name_H-M   'P 1'
#
loop_
_entity.id
_entity.type
_entity.pdbx_description
1 polymer ?
#
loop_
_entity_poly.entity_id
_entity_poly.type
_entity_poly.pdbx_seq_one_letter_code
_entity_poly.pdbx_strand_id
1 'polypeptide(L)'
;YQAKEADVRRYKFDGYPADLTLYPFTAAEANATGTSAQDAADSVILQADQWVMVSAEIERLRRKASVEIELETDWQNVEVIAKNYIQLLEMI
;
A
#
# COMPACT_ATOMS: atom_id res chain seq x y z
N TYR A 1 4.63 -10.14 3.69
CA TYR A 1 5.12 -8.81 3.28
C TYR A 1 5.47 -7.90 4.45
N GLN A 2 4.74 -8.01 5.57
CA GLN A 2 5.02 -7.23 6.78
C GLN A 2 6.42 -7.48 7.35
N ALA A 3 6.90 -8.70 7.31
CA ALA A 3 8.26 -9.04 7.76
C ALA A 3 9.32 -8.37 6.90
N LYS A 4 9.12 -8.31 5.59
CA LYS A 4 10.02 -7.63 4.65
C LYS A 4 10.03 -6.13 4.89
N GLU A 5 8.87 -5.52 5.06
CA GLU A 5 8.76 -4.09 5.35
C GLU A 5 9.42 -3.72 6.67
N ALA A 6 9.21 -4.50 7.74
CA ALA A 6 9.84 -4.27 9.03
C ALA A 6 11.37 -4.36 8.94
N ASP A 7 11.88 -5.33 8.18
CA ASP A 7 13.31 -5.52 7.96
C ASP A 7 13.94 -4.30 7.27
N VAL A 8 13.37 -3.83 6.16
CA VAL A 8 13.92 -2.71 5.41
C VAL A 8 13.81 -1.39 6.17
N ARG A 9 12.74 -1.19 6.95
CA ARG A 9 12.58 0.01 7.77
C ARG A 9 13.60 0.02 8.92
N ARG A 10 13.86 -1.11 9.55
CA ARG A 10 14.88 -1.24 10.58
C ARG A 10 16.26 -0.99 10.00
N TYR A 11 16.56 -1.52 8.82
CA TYR A 11 17.80 -1.29 8.11
C TYR A 11 18.05 0.21 7.86
N LYS A 12 17.05 0.92 7.39
CA LYS A 12 17.12 2.37 7.18
C LYS A 12 17.29 3.13 8.50
N PHE A 13 16.51 2.76 9.51
CA PHE A 13 16.58 3.37 10.84
C PHE A 13 17.99 3.24 11.46
N ASP A 14 18.64 2.10 11.27
CA ASP A 14 19.98 1.81 11.77
C ASP A 14 21.09 2.47 10.94
N GLY A 15 20.74 3.29 9.94
CA GLY A 15 21.68 4.07 9.15
C GLY A 15 22.33 3.34 7.99
N TYR A 16 21.64 2.39 7.39
CA TYR A 16 22.11 1.61 6.24
C TYR A 16 23.42 0.87 6.51
N PRO A 17 23.49 0.01 7.55
CA PRO A 17 24.74 -0.67 7.89
C PRO A 17 25.25 -1.58 6.76
N ALA A 18 26.58 -1.72 6.66
CA ALA A 18 27.19 -2.56 5.64
C ALA A 18 27.00 -4.06 5.92
N ASP A 19 26.86 -4.45 7.19
CA ASP A 19 26.59 -5.82 7.60
C ASP A 19 25.09 -6.10 7.50
N LEU A 20 24.72 -7.02 6.60
CA LEU A 20 23.34 -7.39 6.33
C LEU A 20 22.90 -8.65 7.09
N THR A 21 23.69 -9.16 8.00
CA THR A 21 23.40 -10.40 8.74
C THR A 21 22.07 -10.32 9.49
N LEU A 22 21.75 -9.15 10.04
CA LEU A 22 20.50 -8.91 10.79
C LEU A 22 19.33 -8.46 9.90
N TYR A 23 19.55 -8.36 8.59
CA TYR A 23 18.55 -7.85 7.63
C TYR A 23 18.40 -8.80 6.45
N PRO A 24 17.91 -10.04 6.68
CA PRO A 24 17.87 -11.05 5.64
C PRO A 24 16.95 -10.69 4.46
N PHE A 25 15.86 -10.00 4.69
CA PHE A 25 14.95 -9.59 3.62
C PHE A 25 15.54 -8.46 2.77
N THR A 26 16.24 -7.51 3.40
CA THR A 26 16.96 -6.45 2.68
C THR A 26 18.04 -7.04 1.80
N ALA A 27 18.82 -7.99 2.32
CA ALA A 27 19.86 -8.68 1.57
C ALA A 27 19.29 -9.46 0.38
N ALA A 28 18.20 -10.19 0.59
CA ALA A 28 17.54 -10.97 -0.45
C ALA A 28 16.99 -10.06 -1.56
N GLU A 29 16.38 -8.94 -1.21
CA GLU A 29 15.84 -7.99 -2.18
C GLU A 29 16.94 -7.32 -3.00
N ALA A 30 18.03 -6.91 -2.37
CA ALA A 30 19.18 -6.33 -3.07
C ALA A 30 19.77 -7.32 -4.07
N ASN A 31 19.90 -8.57 -3.68
CA ASN A 31 20.42 -9.64 -4.54
C ASN A 31 19.47 -9.90 -5.71
N ALA A 32 18.17 -10.01 -5.45
CA ALA A 32 17.17 -10.32 -6.48
C ALA A 32 17.04 -9.20 -7.52
N THR A 33 17.17 -7.94 -7.11
CA THR A 33 17.03 -6.78 -7.99
C THR A 33 18.35 -6.32 -8.61
N GLY A 34 19.49 -6.84 -8.13
CA GLY A 34 20.81 -6.41 -8.59
C GLY A 34 21.16 -4.98 -8.21
N THR A 35 20.57 -4.47 -7.13
CA THR A 35 20.80 -3.11 -6.63
C THR A 35 21.55 -3.12 -5.31
N SER A 36 21.96 -1.94 -4.82
CA SER A 36 22.52 -1.81 -3.47
C SER A 36 21.44 -2.11 -2.42
N ALA A 37 21.86 -2.47 -1.22
CA ALA A 37 20.96 -2.71 -0.10
C ALA A 37 20.15 -1.43 0.24
N GLN A 38 20.79 -0.27 0.18
CA GLN A 38 20.12 1.03 0.40
C GLN A 38 19.02 1.27 -0.63
N ASP A 39 19.32 1.11 -1.93
CA ASP A 39 18.36 1.32 -3.00
C ASP A 39 17.20 0.32 -2.92
N ALA A 40 17.51 -0.95 -2.60
CA ALA A 40 16.49 -1.97 -2.42
C ALA A 40 15.55 -1.63 -1.25
N ALA A 41 16.10 -1.23 -0.12
CA ALA A 41 15.31 -0.84 1.06
C ALA A 41 14.45 0.38 0.77
N ASP A 42 15.00 1.42 0.16
CA ASP A 42 14.26 2.64 -0.17
C ASP A 42 13.13 2.36 -1.16
N SER A 43 13.35 1.50 -2.14
CA SER A 43 12.32 1.09 -3.11
C SER A 43 11.17 0.35 -2.43
N VAL A 44 11.45 -0.58 -1.52
CA VAL A 44 10.41 -1.31 -0.77
C VAL A 44 9.59 -0.36 0.10
N ILE A 45 10.25 0.57 0.80
CA ILE A 45 9.57 1.56 1.63
C ILE A 45 8.67 2.46 0.79
N LEU A 46 9.16 2.93 -0.35
CA LEU A 46 8.38 3.77 -1.24
C LEU A 46 7.12 3.04 -1.73
N GLN A 47 7.25 1.79 -2.15
CA GLN A 47 6.11 0.98 -2.59
C GLN A 47 5.10 0.77 -1.45
N ALA A 48 5.59 0.49 -0.24
CA ALA A 48 4.72 0.31 0.93
C ALA A 48 3.96 1.59 1.26
N ASP A 49 4.61 2.75 1.22
CA ASP A 49 3.98 4.04 1.49
C ASP A 49 2.94 4.40 0.41
N GLN A 50 3.24 4.14 -0.86
CA GLN A 50 2.28 4.33 -1.95
C GLN A 50 1.06 3.43 -1.78
N TRP A 51 1.26 2.18 -1.36
CA TRP A 51 0.18 1.23 -1.13
C TRP A 51 -0.74 1.67 0.02
N VAL A 52 -0.18 2.25 1.08
CA VAL A 52 -0.97 2.83 2.18
C VAL A 52 -1.87 3.96 1.66
N MET A 53 -1.35 4.85 0.81
CA MET A 53 -2.13 5.95 0.24
C MET A 53 -3.28 5.44 -0.64
N VAL A 54 -3.01 4.44 -1.48
CA VAL A 54 -4.05 3.82 -2.33
C VAL A 54 -5.11 3.13 -1.47
N SER A 55 -4.71 2.40 -0.45
CA SER A 55 -5.63 1.71 0.46
C SER A 55 -6.52 2.68 1.21
N ALA A 56 -5.98 3.82 1.66
CA ALA A 56 -6.75 4.87 2.32
C ALA A 56 -7.79 5.50 1.37
N GLU A 57 -7.43 5.72 0.11
CA GLU A 57 -8.35 6.26 -0.90
C GLU A 57 -9.48 5.27 -1.20
N ILE A 58 -9.18 3.99 -1.33
CA ILE A 58 -10.19 2.94 -1.51
C ILE A 58 -11.17 2.94 -0.34
N GLU A 59 -10.67 3.01 0.89
CA GLU A 59 -11.51 3.01 2.08
C GLU A 59 -12.40 4.26 2.16
N ARG A 60 -11.86 5.42 1.78
CA ARG A 60 -12.62 6.66 1.71
C ARG A 60 -13.79 6.53 0.73
N LEU A 61 -13.55 5.99 -0.45
CA LEU A 61 -14.59 5.80 -1.48
C LEU A 61 -15.64 4.80 -1.01
N ARG A 62 -15.24 3.71 -0.38
CA ARG A 62 -16.18 2.72 0.17
C ARG A 62 -17.07 3.33 1.24
N ARG A 63 -16.50 4.10 2.15
CA ARG A 63 -17.25 4.75 3.22
C ARG A 63 -18.22 5.78 2.69
N LYS A 64 -17.79 6.57 1.71
CA LYS A 64 -18.65 7.55 1.05
C LYS A 64 -19.84 6.89 0.35
N ALA A 65 -19.58 5.80 -0.36
CA ALA A 65 -20.64 5.02 -1.01
C ALA A 65 -21.66 4.49 0.00
N SER A 66 -21.20 3.92 1.12
CA SER A 66 -22.09 3.43 2.18
C SER A 66 -22.97 4.54 2.75
N VAL A 67 -22.40 5.71 3.01
CA VAL A 67 -23.16 6.84 3.53
C VAL A 67 -24.24 7.31 2.54
N GLU A 68 -23.92 7.42 1.27
CA GLU A 68 -24.87 7.82 0.23
C GLU A 68 -25.99 6.79 0.05
N ILE A 69 -25.67 5.52 0.09
CA ILE A 69 -26.68 4.44 0.00
C ILE A 69 -27.60 4.46 1.22
N GLU A 70 -27.08 4.69 2.42
CA GLU A 70 -27.89 4.79 3.64
C GLU A 70 -28.88 5.98 3.61
N LEU A 71 -28.50 7.07 2.94
CA LEU A 71 -29.35 8.27 2.82
C LEU A 71 -30.37 8.18 1.68
N GLU A 72 -30.21 7.23 0.77
CA GLU A 72 -31.07 7.10 -0.40
C GLU A 72 -32.24 6.17 -0.13
N THR A 73 -33.46 6.62 -0.48
CA THR A 73 -34.69 5.84 -0.32
C THR A 73 -35.23 5.27 -1.63
N ASP A 74 -34.69 5.70 -2.77
CA ASP A 74 -35.07 5.22 -4.10
C ASP A 74 -34.09 4.11 -4.53
N TRP A 75 -34.61 2.90 -4.71
CA TRP A 75 -33.81 1.74 -5.10
C TRP A 75 -33.05 1.91 -6.41
N GLN A 76 -33.63 2.64 -7.37
CA GLN A 76 -32.97 2.89 -8.65
C GLN A 76 -31.75 3.79 -8.44
N ASN A 77 -31.87 4.82 -7.62
CA ASN A 77 -30.76 5.70 -7.29
C ASN A 77 -29.68 4.98 -6.47
N VAL A 78 -30.07 4.11 -5.55
CA VAL A 78 -29.13 3.28 -4.81
C VAL A 78 -28.29 2.42 -5.75
N GLU A 79 -28.93 1.80 -6.75
CA GLU A 79 -28.24 0.98 -7.73
C GLU A 79 -27.26 1.79 -8.58
N VAL A 80 -27.64 2.98 -9.02
CA VAL A 80 -26.76 3.88 -9.78
C VAL A 80 -25.58 4.34 -8.95
N ILE A 81 -25.81 4.74 -7.71
CA ILE A 81 -24.74 5.17 -6.79
C ILE A 81 -23.73 4.03 -6.58
N ALA A 82 -24.21 2.81 -6.30
CA ALA A 82 -23.37 1.66 -6.10
C ALA A 82 -22.50 1.35 -7.32
N LYS A 83 -23.08 1.38 -8.52
CA LYS A 83 -22.34 1.17 -9.78
C LYS A 83 -21.25 2.22 -9.99
N ASN A 84 -21.55 3.48 -9.74
CA ASN A 84 -20.60 4.58 -9.90
C ASN A 84 -19.39 4.41 -8.98
N TYR A 85 -19.59 4.03 -7.72
CA TYR A 85 -18.48 3.83 -6.79
C TYR A 85 -17.68 2.57 -7.09
N ILE A 86 -18.31 1.50 -7.52
CA ILE A 86 -17.61 0.30 -7.98
C ILE A 86 -16.69 0.64 -9.15
N GLN A 87 -17.18 1.42 -10.12
CA GLN A 87 -16.40 1.84 -11.27
C GLN A 87 -15.19 2.69 -10.84
N LEU A 88 -15.36 3.61 -9.90
CA LEU A 88 -14.25 4.42 -9.37
C LEU A 88 -13.20 3.55 -8.68
N LEU A 89 -13.61 2.55 -7.92
CA LEU A 89 -12.69 1.61 -7.27
C LEU A 89 -11.88 0.78 -8.28
N GLU A 90 -12.48 0.41 -9.40
CA GLU A 90 -11.80 -0.32 -10.46
C GLU A 90 -10.72 0.52 -11.17
N MET A 91 -10.82 1.84 -11.11
CA MET A 91 -9.85 2.76 -11.71
C MET A 91 -8.61 2.99 -10.84
N ILE A 92 -8.65 2.59 -9.59
CA ILE A 92 -7.53 2.70 -8.67
C ILE A 92 -6.66 1.45 -8.75
#